data_8c5713c0507c2af5589e9bfdaf4c0a84
#
_entry.id   8c5713c0507c2af5589e9bfdaf4c0a84
#
_cell.length_a   1.000
_cell.length_b   1.000
_cell.length_c   1.000
_cell.angle_alpha   90.00
_cell.angle_beta   90.00
_cell.angle_gamma   90.00
#
_symmetry.space_group_name_H-M   'P 1'
#
loop_
_entity.id
_entity.type
_entity.pdbx_description
1 polymer ?
#
loop_
_entity_poly.entity_id
_entity_poly.type
_entity_poly.pdbx_seq_one_letter_code
_entity_poly.pdbx_strand_id
1 'polypeptide(L)'
;MKMGSNKLKIGNVSLDGNIVLAPMAGVTDLPFRLLCKEQGADLICTEMVSAKGIFYNNKNTEDLLRIDDRERPVSLQLFGSDPDIISEMAKKIEHRNFDILDINMGCPVPKVVNNGEGSALLKNIPLAAKIIEKTVKAIDKPVTVKFRKGFGADEVQAIEMAKAAEAAGAAAVAVHGRTREQYYSGKADWEIIAKVKDTVSIPVIGNGDIFTPEDAKNMMEQTNCDGVMIGRGAQGNPWIFHQIKTYLETGMVPEKPPFSEVCRMILRHAKMQIEWKGEKRGMREMRSHASWYTAGYPHSASLRRAMNTVETYEQLEELFSI
;
A
#
# COMPACT_ATOMS: atom_id res chain seq x y z
N MET A 1 17.10 3.22 -24.81
CA MET A 1 15.68 2.91 -25.03
C MET A 1 14.86 3.85 -24.14
N LYS A 2 13.92 4.62 -24.69
CA LYS A 2 12.95 5.36 -23.83
C LYS A 2 12.12 4.28 -23.13
N MET A 3 12.23 4.16 -21.82
CA MET A 3 11.27 3.37 -21.04
C MET A 3 9.95 4.14 -21.08
N GLY A 4 9.14 3.85 -22.13
CA GLY A 4 7.77 4.32 -22.15
C GLY A 4 7.06 3.76 -20.92
N SER A 5 6.14 4.53 -20.34
CA SER A 5 5.31 4.06 -19.24
C SER A 5 4.64 2.73 -19.65
N ASN A 6 5.19 1.62 -19.18
CA ASN A 6 4.58 0.33 -19.39
C ASN A 6 3.26 0.32 -18.63
N LYS A 7 2.15 0.35 -19.36
CA LYS A 7 0.82 0.26 -18.78
C LYS A 7 0.67 -1.11 -18.13
N LEU A 8 0.56 -1.14 -16.82
CA LEU A 8 0.34 -2.38 -16.08
C LEU A 8 -1.11 -2.84 -16.28
N LYS A 9 -1.29 -4.13 -16.58
CA LYS A 9 -2.61 -4.76 -16.67
C LYS A 9 -2.71 -5.87 -15.64
N ILE A 10 -3.75 -5.83 -14.80
CA ILE A 10 -4.04 -6.81 -13.75
C ILE A 10 -5.40 -7.42 -14.04
N GLY A 11 -5.43 -8.64 -14.53
CA GLY A 11 -6.65 -9.24 -15.04
C GLY A 11 -7.29 -8.41 -16.17
N ASN A 12 -8.51 -7.94 -15.95
CA ASN A 12 -9.25 -7.05 -16.87
C ASN A 12 -9.05 -5.55 -16.56
N VAL A 13 -8.32 -5.20 -15.51
CA VAL A 13 -8.06 -3.81 -15.10
C VAL A 13 -6.77 -3.31 -15.76
N SER A 14 -6.87 -2.25 -16.58
CA SER A 14 -5.72 -1.58 -17.18
C SER A 14 -5.40 -0.30 -16.41
N LEU A 15 -4.14 -0.13 -16.01
CA LEU A 15 -3.63 1.06 -15.33
C LEU A 15 -2.96 2.01 -16.33
N ASP A 16 -2.96 3.30 -16.06
CA ASP A 16 -2.28 4.30 -16.91
C ASP A 16 -0.75 4.25 -16.81
N GLY A 17 -0.24 3.63 -15.76
CA GLY A 17 1.18 3.39 -15.50
C GLY A 17 1.37 2.17 -14.60
N ASN A 18 2.46 2.16 -13.84
CA ASN A 18 2.86 1.01 -13.04
C ASN A 18 3.37 1.36 -11.62
N ILE A 19 2.96 2.53 -11.09
CA ILE A 19 3.38 3.03 -9.79
C ILE A 19 2.20 2.93 -8.81
N VAL A 20 2.36 2.11 -7.77
CA VAL A 20 1.28 1.68 -6.87
C VAL A 20 1.51 2.22 -5.45
N LEU A 21 0.46 2.74 -4.80
CA LEU A 21 0.49 3.04 -3.37
C LEU A 21 0.28 1.75 -2.56
N ALA A 22 1.21 1.44 -1.64
CA ALA A 22 1.12 0.27 -0.77
C ALA A 22 0.04 0.40 0.30
N PRO A 23 -0.60 -0.70 0.72
CA PRO A 23 -1.47 -0.72 1.88
C PRO A 23 -0.66 -0.53 3.17
N MET A 24 -1.01 0.47 3.98
CA MET A 24 -0.35 0.77 5.26
C MET A 24 -1.39 1.12 6.32
N ALA A 25 -1.59 0.22 7.29
CA ALA A 25 -2.56 0.41 8.38
C ALA A 25 -2.25 1.69 9.18
N GLY A 26 -3.27 2.53 9.38
CA GLY A 26 -3.14 3.83 10.05
C GLY A 26 -2.47 4.93 9.22
N VAL A 27 -2.24 4.69 7.92
CA VAL A 27 -1.60 5.64 7.00
C VAL A 27 -2.40 5.84 5.72
N THR A 28 -2.75 4.75 5.02
CA THR A 28 -3.45 4.82 3.72
C THR A 28 -4.96 4.84 3.90
N ASP A 29 -5.44 5.74 4.74
CA ASP A 29 -6.85 6.08 4.84
C ASP A 29 -7.33 6.89 3.61
N LEU A 30 -8.63 7.09 3.49
CA LEU A 30 -9.19 7.73 2.30
C LEU A 30 -8.58 9.12 2.00
N PRO A 31 -8.43 10.06 2.97
CA PRO A 31 -7.80 11.33 2.70
C PRO A 31 -6.40 11.22 2.11
N PHE A 32 -5.54 10.38 2.69
CA PHE A 32 -4.18 10.20 2.19
C PHE A 32 -4.14 9.51 0.81
N ARG A 33 -5.02 8.53 0.57
CA ARG A 33 -5.15 7.87 -0.73
C ARG A 33 -5.50 8.86 -1.84
N LEU A 34 -6.47 9.75 -1.59
CA LEU A 34 -6.85 10.81 -2.54
C LEU A 34 -5.68 11.73 -2.87
N LEU A 35 -4.90 12.16 -1.86
CA LEU A 35 -3.72 12.99 -2.09
C LEU A 35 -2.66 12.26 -2.94
N CYS A 36 -2.42 10.96 -2.68
CA CYS A 36 -1.50 10.16 -3.50
C CYS A 36 -2.03 9.97 -4.93
N LYS A 37 -3.34 9.79 -5.10
CA LYS A 37 -3.96 9.67 -6.42
C LYS A 37 -3.80 10.94 -7.23
N GLU A 38 -4.07 12.10 -6.65
CA GLU A 38 -3.87 13.40 -7.28
C GLU A 38 -2.41 13.64 -7.69
N GLN A 39 -1.46 13.10 -6.95
CA GLN A 39 -0.04 13.13 -7.28
C GLN A 39 0.38 12.05 -8.28
N GLY A 40 -0.56 11.30 -8.82
CA GLY A 40 -0.32 10.41 -9.96
C GLY A 40 -0.06 8.95 -9.62
N ALA A 41 -0.41 8.46 -8.43
CA ALA A 41 -0.41 7.01 -8.18
C ALA A 41 -1.37 6.31 -9.17
N ASP A 42 -0.88 5.29 -9.86
CA ASP A 42 -1.65 4.59 -10.90
C ASP A 42 -2.67 3.62 -10.30
N LEU A 43 -2.32 2.97 -9.19
CA LEU A 43 -3.20 2.13 -8.40
C LEU A 43 -3.10 2.51 -6.93
N ILE A 44 -4.24 2.64 -6.28
CA ILE A 44 -4.35 2.90 -4.85
C ILE A 44 -4.70 1.59 -4.13
N CYS A 45 -3.98 1.26 -3.03
CA CYS A 45 -4.38 0.17 -2.15
C CYS A 45 -4.96 0.71 -0.85
N THR A 46 -6.09 0.15 -0.42
CA THR A 46 -6.71 0.51 0.87
C THR A 46 -5.90 -0.02 2.04
N GLU A 47 -6.21 0.42 3.25
CA GLU A 47 -5.80 -0.31 4.44
C GLU A 47 -6.36 -1.73 4.43
N MET A 48 -5.71 -2.66 5.15
CA MET A 48 -6.18 -4.03 5.21
C MET A 48 -7.44 -4.17 6.07
N VAL A 49 -8.44 -4.87 5.55
CA VAL A 49 -9.74 -5.09 6.17
C VAL A 49 -9.87 -6.55 6.63
N SER A 50 -10.29 -6.77 7.87
CA SER A 50 -10.50 -8.12 8.40
C SER A 50 -11.75 -8.77 7.79
N ALA A 51 -11.59 -9.93 7.16
CA ALA A 51 -12.73 -10.70 6.67
C ALA A 51 -13.66 -11.12 7.84
N LYS A 52 -13.09 -11.53 8.98
CA LYS A 52 -13.87 -11.78 10.20
C LYS A 52 -14.56 -10.52 10.71
N GLY A 53 -13.92 -9.34 10.57
CA GLY A 53 -14.53 -8.06 10.92
C GLY A 53 -15.80 -7.77 10.11
N ILE A 54 -15.80 -8.10 8.82
CA ILE A 54 -16.99 -8.00 7.94
C ILE A 54 -18.04 -9.04 8.34
N PHE A 55 -17.62 -10.29 8.57
CA PHE A 55 -18.49 -11.39 8.94
C PHE A 55 -19.29 -11.09 10.21
N TYR A 56 -18.64 -10.55 11.24
CA TYR A 56 -19.29 -10.18 12.51
C TYR A 56 -19.85 -8.75 12.53
N ASN A 57 -19.95 -8.07 11.38
CA ASN A 57 -20.51 -6.71 11.23
C ASN A 57 -19.89 -5.70 12.21
N ASN A 58 -18.54 -5.73 12.35
CA ASN A 58 -17.83 -4.78 13.20
C ASN A 58 -17.93 -3.37 12.58
N LYS A 59 -18.47 -2.40 13.35
CA LYS A 59 -18.69 -1.03 12.89
C LYS A 59 -17.44 -0.32 12.37
N ASN A 60 -16.28 -0.58 12.98
CA ASN A 60 -15.02 0.01 12.55
C ASN A 60 -14.53 -0.51 11.19
N THR A 61 -15.04 -1.67 10.75
CA THR A 61 -14.69 -2.28 9.47
C THR A 61 -15.34 -1.52 8.30
N GLU A 62 -16.51 -0.95 8.50
CA GLU A 62 -17.24 -0.23 7.46
C GLU A 62 -16.49 1.03 6.99
N ASP A 63 -15.84 1.75 7.91
CA ASP A 63 -15.00 2.92 7.57
C ASP A 63 -13.84 2.52 6.64
N LEU A 64 -13.24 1.34 6.86
CA LEU A 64 -12.12 0.83 6.05
C LEU A 64 -12.56 0.35 4.65
N LEU A 65 -13.83 0.02 4.49
CA LEU A 65 -14.42 -0.41 3.22
C LEU A 65 -14.87 0.76 2.33
N ARG A 66 -14.80 2.00 2.82
CA ARG A 66 -15.19 3.18 2.04
C ARG A 66 -14.18 3.51 0.95
N ILE A 67 -14.71 3.75 -0.24
CA ILE A 67 -13.97 4.10 -1.44
C ILE A 67 -14.64 5.31 -2.08
N ASP A 68 -13.84 6.24 -2.58
CA ASP A 68 -14.28 7.39 -3.36
C ASP A 68 -13.93 7.15 -4.83
N ASP A 69 -14.84 7.50 -5.73
CA ASP A 69 -14.63 7.30 -7.18
C ASP A 69 -13.40 8.04 -7.71
N ARG A 70 -12.98 9.12 -7.06
CA ARG A 70 -11.79 9.90 -7.42
C ARG A 70 -10.47 9.16 -7.21
N GLU A 71 -10.44 8.10 -6.37
CA GLU A 71 -9.22 7.31 -6.13
C GLU A 71 -9.04 6.12 -7.07
N ARG A 72 -10.05 5.83 -7.90
CA ARG A 72 -10.01 4.67 -8.82
C ARG A 72 -8.94 4.80 -9.92
N PRO A 73 -8.35 3.70 -10.40
CA PRO A 73 -8.57 2.32 -9.94
C PRO A 73 -8.02 2.07 -8.53
N VAL A 74 -8.76 1.29 -7.76
CA VAL A 74 -8.45 0.99 -6.36
C VAL A 74 -8.47 -0.50 -6.07
N SER A 75 -7.47 -0.97 -5.33
CA SER A 75 -7.37 -2.31 -4.79
C SER A 75 -7.79 -2.33 -3.33
N LEU A 76 -8.87 -3.05 -3.02
CA LEU A 76 -9.33 -3.25 -1.65
C LEU A 76 -8.63 -4.47 -1.07
N GLN A 77 -7.95 -4.29 0.08
CA GLN A 77 -7.18 -5.37 0.69
C GLN A 77 -7.93 -6.05 1.84
N LEU A 78 -8.16 -7.37 1.72
CA LEU A 78 -8.67 -8.22 2.80
C LEU A 78 -7.55 -9.00 3.49
N PHE A 79 -7.77 -9.36 4.77
CA PHE A 79 -6.94 -10.36 5.46
C PHE A 79 -7.78 -11.31 6.29
N GLY A 80 -7.26 -12.52 6.48
CA GLY A 80 -7.84 -13.59 7.25
C GLY A 80 -7.05 -14.89 7.05
N SER A 81 -7.46 -15.97 7.72
CA SER A 81 -6.86 -17.31 7.59
C SER A 81 -7.87 -18.40 7.25
N ASP A 82 -9.15 -18.06 7.22
CA ASP A 82 -10.22 -19.01 6.89
C ASP A 82 -10.65 -18.83 5.44
N PRO A 83 -10.44 -19.85 4.56
CA PRO A 83 -10.77 -19.75 3.14
C PRO A 83 -12.25 -19.51 2.85
N ASP A 84 -13.15 -20.06 3.69
CA ASP A 84 -14.59 -19.91 3.50
C ASP A 84 -15.04 -18.49 3.89
N ILE A 85 -14.59 -17.99 5.03
CA ILE A 85 -14.94 -16.64 5.48
C ILE A 85 -14.39 -15.59 4.50
N ILE A 86 -13.15 -15.73 4.01
CA ILE A 86 -12.57 -14.75 3.08
C ILE A 86 -13.35 -14.73 1.76
N SER A 87 -13.63 -15.89 1.18
CA SER A 87 -14.33 -15.99 -0.10
C SER A 87 -15.79 -15.51 0.00
N GLU A 88 -16.50 -15.85 1.10
CA GLU A 88 -17.85 -15.37 1.36
C GLU A 88 -17.88 -13.85 1.55
N MET A 89 -16.94 -13.29 2.32
CA MET A 89 -16.90 -11.85 2.53
C MET A 89 -16.45 -11.10 1.28
N ALA A 90 -15.53 -11.63 0.49
CA ALA A 90 -15.20 -11.11 -0.83
C ALA A 90 -16.44 -10.99 -1.71
N LYS A 91 -17.27 -12.04 -1.78
CA LYS A 91 -18.54 -12.03 -2.53
C LYS A 91 -19.52 -11.01 -1.96
N LYS A 92 -19.66 -10.93 -0.64
CA LYS A 92 -20.53 -9.98 0.03
C LYS A 92 -20.23 -8.52 -0.32
N ILE A 93 -18.94 -8.18 -0.47
CA ILE A 93 -18.50 -6.80 -0.75
C ILE A 93 -18.22 -6.52 -2.23
N GLU A 94 -18.33 -7.50 -3.11
CA GLU A 94 -17.98 -7.37 -4.54
C GLU A 94 -18.73 -6.22 -5.25
N HIS A 95 -19.95 -5.91 -4.82
CA HIS A 95 -20.76 -4.81 -5.35
C HIS A 95 -20.21 -3.41 -5.07
N ARG A 96 -19.19 -3.28 -4.20
CA ARG A 96 -18.57 -2.00 -3.86
C ARG A 96 -17.63 -1.53 -4.99
N ASN A 97 -17.32 -0.24 -5.00
CA ASN A 97 -16.62 0.46 -6.08
C ASN A 97 -15.09 0.22 -6.13
N PHE A 98 -14.57 -0.92 -5.63
CA PHE A 98 -13.18 -1.30 -5.87
C PHE A 98 -13.02 -2.02 -7.21
N ASP A 99 -11.82 -1.97 -7.78
CA ASP A 99 -11.49 -2.57 -9.08
C ASP A 99 -10.80 -3.92 -8.94
N ILE A 100 -9.99 -4.11 -7.89
CA ILE A 100 -9.17 -5.28 -7.61
C ILE A 100 -9.38 -5.67 -6.15
N LEU A 101 -9.46 -6.97 -5.86
CA LEU A 101 -9.39 -7.48 -4.50
C LEU A 101 -7.99 -8.00 -4.22
N ASP A 102 -7.32 -7.45 -3.20
CA ASP A 102 -6.00 -7.92 -2.77
C ASP A 102 -6.09 -8.72 -1.47
N ILE A 103 -5.32 -9.80 -1.36
CA ILE A 103 -5.23 -10.61 -0.14
C ILE A 103 -3.90 -10.33 0.55
N ASN A 104 -3.97 -9.87 1.81
CA ASN A 104 -2.79 -9.64 2.63
C ASN A 104 -2.23 -10.96 3.18
N MET A 105 -1.04 -11.32 2.72
CA MET A 105 -0.24 -12.44 3.24
C MET A 105 1.16 -11.98 3.69
N GLY A 106 1.28 -10.69 4.06
CA GLY A 106 2.57 -10.08 4.39
C GLY A 106 2.61 -9.27 5.69
N CYS A 107 1.48 -9.02 6.36
CA CYS A 107 1.44 -8.25 7.60
C CYS A 107 2.28 -8.93 8.70
N PRO A 108 3.29 -8.23 9.29
CA PRO A 108 4.17 -8.83 10.29
C PRO A 108 3.68 -8.64 11.73
N VAL A 109 2.59 -7.88 11.93
CA VAL A 109 2.11 -7.46 13.26
C VAL A 109 1.72 -8.66 14.11
N PRO A 110 2.20 -8.80 15.37
CA PRO A 110 1.93 -9.96 16.21
C PRO A 110 0.44 -10.30 16.36
N LYS A 111 -0.42 -9.29 16.50
CA LYS A 111 -1.87 -9.50 16.62
C LYS A 111 -2.48 -10.22 15.41
N VAL A 112 -1.94 -9.99 14.21
CA VAL A 112 -2.38 -10.64 12.96
C VAL A 112 -1.74 -12.03 12.85
N VAL A 113 -0.41 -12.10 13.04
CA VAL A 113 0.37 -13.33 12.90
C VAL A 113 -0.04 -14.43 13.90
N ASN A 114 -0.34 -14.06 15.14
CA ASN A 114 -0.77 -15.00 16.19
C ASN A 114 -2.14 -15.64 15.90
N ASN A 115 -2.93 -15.03 15.02
CA ASN A 115 -4.19 -15.60 14.52
C ASN A 115 -4.02 -16.45 13.25
N GLY A 116 -2.78 -16.73 12.83
CA GLY A 116 -2.49 -17.47 11.60
C GLY A 116 -2.72 -16.65 10.32
N GLU A 117 -2.83 -15.33 10.42
CA GLU A 117 -3.16 -14.42 9.34
C GLU A 117 -1.92 -13.63 8.85
N GLY A 118 -2.05 -12.93 7.74
CA GLY A 118 -0.97 -12.11 7.20
C GLY A 118 0.26 -12.95 6.85
N SER A 119 1.45 -12.57 7.33
CA SER A 119 2.69 -13.30 7.02
C SER A 119 2.77 -14.71 7.58
N ALA A 120 1.92 -15.08 8.56
CA ALA A 120 1.84 -16.45 9.06
C ALA A 120 1.43 -17.45 7.97
N LEU A 121 0.71 -17.02 6.94
CA LEU A 121 0.32 -17.85 5.81
C LEU A 121 1.52 -18.33 4.97
N LEU A 122 2.66 -17.64 5.02
CA LEU A 122 3.90 -18.12 4.39
C LEU A 122 4.41 -19.44 4.96
N LYS A 123 4.00 -19.81 6.18
CA LYS A 123 4.33 -21.10 6.82
C LYS A 123 3.41 -22.23 6.35
N ASN A 124 2.33 -21.92 5.62
CA ASN A 124 1.36 -22.89 5.13
C ASN A 124 0.89 -22.51 3.72
N ILE A 125 1.75 -22.71 2.73
CA ILE A 125 1.47 -22.38 1.32
C ILE A 125 0.21 -23.10 0.79
N PRO A 126 -0.07 -24.38 1.14
CA PRO A 126 -1.32 -25.02 0.72
C PRO A 126 -2.58 -24.30 1.23
N LEU A 127 -2.57 -23.79 2.46
CA LEU A 127 -3.68 -22.99 3.00
C LEU A 127 -3.79 -21.65 2.25
N ALA A 128 -2.66 -20.99 2.02
CA ALA A 128 -2.62 -19.74 1.25
C ALA A 128 -3.20 -19.92 -0.16
N ALA A 129 -2.79 -20.98 -0.86
CA ALA A 129 -3.32 -21.35 -2.18
C ALA A 129 -4.84 -21.59 -2.14
N LYS A 130 -5.34 -22.31 -1.14
CA LYS A 130 -6.78 -22.56 -0.97
C LYS A 130 -7.58 -21.28 -0.73
N ILE A 131 -7.04 -20.34 0.05
CA ILE A 131 -7.65 -19.01 0.26
C ILE A 131 -7.78 -18.29 -1.08
N ILE A 132 -6.70 -18.22 -1.86
CA ILE A 132 -6.66 -17.55 -3.15
C ILE A 132 -7.67 -18.20 -4.11
N GLU A 133 -7.61 -19.51 -4.29
CA GLU A 133 -8.46 -20.26 -5.21
C GLU A 133 -9.94 -20.05 -4.91
N LYS A 134 -10.34 -20.16 -3.63
CA LYS A 134 -11.74 -19.96 -3.23
C LYS A 134 -12.19 -18.51 -3.49
N THR A 135 -11.32 -17.54 -3.21
CA THR A 135 -11.63 -16.13 -3.45
C THR A 135 -11.78 -15.83 -4.95
N VAL A 136 -10.84 -16.33 -5.78
CA VAL A 136 -10.91 -16.19 -7.24
C VAL A 136 -12.18 -16.79 -7.82
N LYS A 137 -12.63 -17.96 -7.30
CA LYS A 137 -13.89 -18.59 -7.74
C LYS A 137 -15.15 -17.88 -7.25
N ALA A 138 -15.04 -17.08 -6.21
CA ALA A 138 -16.19 -16.43 -5.59
C ALA A 138 -16.59 -15.11 -6.24
N ILE A 139 -15.66 -14.39 -6.87
CA ILE A 139 -15.87 -13.03 -7.43
C ILE A 139 -15.38 -12.93 -8.86
N ASP A 140 -15.96 -11.98 -9.62
CA ASP A 140 -15.56 -11.71 -11.02
C ASP A 140 -14.41 -10.69 -11.12
N LYS A 141 -14.16 -9.92 -10.05
CA LYS A 141 -13.06 -8.96 -10.01
C LYS A 141 -11.70 -9.65 -9.89
N PRO A 142 -10.62 -9.09 -10.47
CA PRO A 142 -9.28 -9.67 -10.33
C PRO A 142 -8.86 -9.77 -8.86
N VAL A 143 -8.28 -10.91 -8.49
CA VAL A 143 -7.71 -11.14 -7.15
C VAL A 143 -6.20 -11.08 -7.24
N THR A 144 -5.58 -10.30 -6.37
CA THR A 144 -4.12 -10.20 -6.21
C THR A 144 -3.68 -10.62 -4.83
N VAL A 145 -2.39 -10.85 -4.64
CA VAL A 145 -1.84 -11.26 -3.34
C VAL A 145 -0.60 -10.46 -3.03
N LYS A 146 -0.54 -9.89 -1.83
CA LYS A 146 0.66 -9.21 -1.33
C LYS A 146 1.30 -9.98 -0.19
N PHE A 147 2.58 -10.35 -0.35
CA PHE A 147 3.33 -11.14 0.62
C PHE A 147 4.77 -10.65 0.82
N ARG A 148 5.47 -11.24 1.77
CA ARG A 148 6.88 -10.98 2.07
C ARG A 148 7.78 -12.09 1.50
N LYS A 149 9.10 -11.82 1.46
CA LYS A 149 10.16 -12.75 1.06
C LYS A 149 10.06 -14.08 1.79
N GLY A 150 9.78 -14.05 3.10
CA GLY A 150 9.68 -15.22 3.96
C GLY A 150 9.17 -14.86 5.34
N PHE A 151 9.08 -15.86 6.23
CA PHE A 151 8.64 -15.69 7.61
C PHE A 151 9.84 -15.51 8.57
N GLY A 152 10.70 -16.50 8.72
CA GLY A 152 11.92 -16.45 9.54
C GLY A 152 13.03 -15.64 8.89
N ALA A 153 14.10 -15.32 9.65
CA ALA A 153 15.17 -14.44 9.20
C ALA A 153 15.84 -14.91 7.89
N ASP A 154 16.09 -16.21 7.79
CA ASP A 154 16.78 -16.85 6.66
C ASP A 154 15.83 -17.64 5.74
N GLU A 155 14.51 -17.51 5.95
CA GLU A 155 13.51 -18.23 5.17
C GLU A 155 13.15 -17.48 3.89
N VAL A 156 13.02 -18.23 2.79
CA VAL A 156 12.61 -17.73 1.49
C VAL A 156 11.45 -18.56 0.95
N GLN A 157 10.23 -18.13 1.23
CA GLN A 157 9.01 -18.76 0.69
C GLN A 157 8.43 -18.03 -0.53
N ALA A 158 8.97 -16.86 -0.90
CA ALA A 158 8.38 -16.00 -1.93
C ALA A 158 8.20 -16.69 -3.29
N ILE A 159 9.17 -17.51 -3.70
CA ILE A 159 9.11 -18.21 -5.00
C ILE A 159 7.99 -19.25 -5.01
N GLU A 160 7.92 -20.08 -3.96
CA GLU A 160 6.87 -21.09 -3.82
C GLU A 160 5.49 -20.42 -3.68
N MET A 161 5.41 -19.37 -2.89
CA MET A 161 4.18 -18.61 -2.71
C MET A 161 3.68 -17.99 -4.03
N ALA A 162 4.57 -17.42 -4.84
CA ALA A 162 4.20 -16.85 -6.13
C ALA A 162 3.67 -17.91 -7.10
N LYS A 163 4.35 -19.09 -7.20
CA LYS A 163 3.86 -20.22 -7.99
C LYS A 163 2.49 -20.70 -7.55
N ALA A 164 2.30 -20.83 -6.23
CA ALA A 164 1.03 -21.25 -5.66
C ALA A 164 -0.09 -20.22 -5.91
N ALA A 165 0.23 -18.93 -5.83
CA ALA A 165 -0.71 -17.85 -6.13
C ALA A 165 -1.14 -17.86 -7.60
N GLU A 166 -0.19 -17.99 -8.55
CA GLU A 166 -0.49 -18.09 -9.98
C GLU A 166 -1.34 -19.33 -10.29
N ALA A 167 -0.95 -20.49 -9.77
CA ALA A 167 -1.70 -21.73 -9.96
C ALA A 167 -3.13 -21.67 -9.37
N ALA A 168 -3.32 -20.90 -8.29
CA ALA A 168 -4.62 -20.65 -7.67
C ALA A 168 -5.47 -19.59 -8.39
N GLY A 169 -4.94 -18.96 -9.47
CA GLY A 169 -5.65 -18.00 -10.32
C GLY A 169 -5.48 -16.54 -9.91
N ALA A 170 -4.47 -16.18 -9.10
CA ALA A 170 -4.17 -14.78 -8.83
C ALA A 170 -3.82 -14.03 -10.12
N ALA A 171 -4.34 -12.80 -10.26
CA ALA A 171 -4.11 -11.96 -11.43
C ALA A 171 -2.78 -11.17 -11.38
N ALA A 172 -2.18 -11.02 -10.21
CA ALA A 172 -0.86 -10.43 -9.99
C ALA A 172 -0.39 -10.72 -8.56
N VAL A 173 0.91 -10.54 -8.31
CA VAL A 173 1.50 -10.61 -6.97
C VAL A 173 2.32 -9.36 -6.65
N ALA A 174 2.27 -8.91 -5.39
CA ALA A 174 3.14 -7.86 -4.88
C ALA A 174 4.10 -8.45 -3.83
N VAL A 175 5.41 -8.29 -4.03
CA VAL A 175 6.44 -8.94 -3.23
C VAL A 175 7.26 -7.92 -2.46
N HIS A 176 7.20 -7.98 -1.11
CA HIS A 176 8.10 -7.22 -0.26
C HIS A 176 9.38 -8.01 0.02
N GLY A 177 10.54 -7.46 -0.37
CA GLY A 177 11.84 -8.11 -0.27
C GLY A 177 12.38 -8.29 1.16
N ARG A 178 11.55 -8.24 2.20
CA ARG A 178 11.90 -8.52 3.60
C ARG A 178 11.12 -9.68 4.16
N THR A 179 11.71 -10.40 5.11
CA THR A 179 10.98 -11.41 5.89
C THR A 179 10.08 -10.75 6.95
N ARG A 180 9.20 -11.54 7.57
CA ARG A 180 8.38 -11.09 8.69
C ARG A 180 9.26 -10.66 9.87
N GLU A 181 10.30 -11.42 10.21
CA GLU A 181 11.17 -11.13 11.34
C GLU A 181 12.01 -9.87 11.14
N GLN A 182 12.43 -9.57 9.92
CA GLN A 182 13.10 -8.32 9.61
C GLN A 182 12.22 -7.09 9.87
N TYR A 183 10.92 -7.23 9.78
CA TYR A 183 9.99 -6.11 9.90
C TYR A 183 10.32 -4.98 8.90
N TYR A 184 11.17 -4.02 9.31
CA TYR A 184 11.73 -2.94 8.50
C TYR A 184 13.24 -2.79 8.65
N SER A 185 13.90 -3.68 9.41
CA SER A 185 15.36 -3.67 9.59
C SER A 185 16.10 -4.12 8.34
N GLY A 186 17.36 -3.72 8.22
CA GLY A 186 18.20 -4.06 7.08
C GLY A 186 17.68 -3.48 5.77
N LYS A 187 18.07 -4.10 4.65
CA LYS A 187 17.64 -3.73 3.29
C LYS A 187 16.63 -4.75 2.74
N ALA A 188 15.73 -4.30 1.90
CA ALA A 188 14.88 -5.18 1.11
C ALA A 188 15.73 -5.92 0.07
N ASP A 189 15.53 -7.23 -0.02
CA ASP A 189 16.20 -8.08 -0.99
C ASP A 189 15.48 -8.01 -2.34
N TRP A 190 16.04 -7.23 -3.25
CA TRP A 190 15.48 -7.06 -4.59
C TRP A 190 15.78 -8.28 -5.49
N GLU A 191 16.83 -9.06 -5.20
CA GLU A 191 17.14 -10.26 -5.96
C GLU A 191 16.01 -11.29 -5.87
N ILE A 192 15.36 -11.40 -4.69
CA ILE A 192 14.21 -12.31 -4.57
C ILE A 192 13.01 -11.85 -5.40
N ILE A 193 12.83 -10.53 -5.59
CA ILE A 193 11.78 -9.99 -6.47
C ILE A 193 12.07 -10.39 -7.92
N ALA A 194 13.33 -10.25 -8.37
CA ALA A 194 13.76 -10.71 -9.69
C ALA A 194 13.50 -12.22 -9.88
N LYS A 195 13.90 -13.04 -8.91
CA LYS A 195 13.65 -14.50 -8.96
C LYS A 195 12.17 -14.86 -9.03
N VAL A 196 11.31 -14.12 -8.32
CA VAL A 196 9.86 -14.29 -8.44
C VAL A 196 9.40 -13.91 -9.84
N LYS A 197 9.88 -12.78 -10.39
CA LYS A 197 9.52 -12.34 -11.74
C LYS A 197 9.92 -13.36 -12.80
N ASP A 198 11.08 -13.99 -12.68
CA ASP A 198 11.54 -15.04 -13.60
C ASP A 198 10.74 -16.34 -13.47
N THR A 199 9.95 -16.49 -12.42
CA THR A 199 9.31 -17.76 -12.08
C THR A 199 7.84 -17.82 -12.49
N VAL A 200 7.12 -16.67 -12.52
CA VAL A 200 5.69 -16.59 -12.82
C VAL A 200 5.43 -15.75 -14.07
N SER A 201 4.31 -16.02 -14.74
CA SER A 201 3.88 -15.28 -15.93
C SER A 201 2.96 -14.10 -15.62
N ILE A 202 2.30 -14.13 -14.47
CA ILE A 202 1.46 -13.02 -14.00
C ILE A 202 2.31 -11.81 -13.60
N PRO A 203 1.75 -10.60 -13.64
CA PRO A 203 2.46 -9.39 -13.22
C PRO A 203 3.02 -9.47 -11.79
N VAL A 204 4.27 -9.02 -11.63
CA VAL A 204 4.96 -8.93 -10.35
C VAL A 204 5.21 -7.47 -10.00
N ILE A 205 4.74 -7.03 -8.83
CA ILE A 205 4.92 -5.69 -8.32
C ILE A 205 5.98 -5.71 -7.22
N GLY A 206 7.11 -5.05 -7.45
CA GLY A 206 8.21 -4.98 -6.49
C GLY A 206 7.91 -3.98 -5.36
N ASN A 207 8.23 -4.35 -4.12
CA ASN A 207 8.03 -3.52 -2.94
C ASN A 207 9.21 -3.59 -1.97
N GLY A 208 9.59 -2.46 -1.41
CA GLY A 208 10.61 -2.31 -0.36
C GLY A 208 11.72 -1.34 -0.74
N ASP A 209 11.99 -0.40 0.17
CA ASP A 209 13.07 0.59 0.10
C ASP A 209 13.05 1.50 -1.15
N ILE A 210 11.86 1.90 -1.57
CA ILE A 210 11.66 2.94 -2.57
C ILE A 210 11.36 4.24 -1.82
N PHE A 211 12.31 5.15 -1.76
CA PHE A 211 12.23 6.46 -1.11
C PHE A 211 12.49 7.60 -2.08
N THR A 212 13.11 7.33 -3.23
CA THR A 212 13.45 8.30 -4.27
C THR A 212 12.99 7.81 -5.64
N PRO A 213 12.89 8.71 -6.64
CA PRO A 213 12.64 8.31 -8.02
C PRO A 213 13.67 7.33 -8.58
N GLU A 214 14.94 7.49 -8.19
CA GLU A 214 16.03 6.61 -8.59
C GLU A 214 15.85 5.20 -8.04
N ASP A 215 15.38 5.06 -6.78
CA ASP A 215 15.09 3.75 -6.18
C ASP A 215 14.02 3.00 -7.00
N ALA A 216 12.97 3.71 -7.43
CA ALA A 216 11.91 3.12 -8.25
C ALA A 216 12.45 2.61 -9.60
N LYS A 217 13.26 3.43 -10.28
CA LYS A 217 13.93 3.05 -11.53
C LYS A 217 14.87 1.87 -11.31
N ASN A 218 15.73 1.93 -10.30
CA ASN A 218 16.69 0.89 -9.98
C ASN A 218 16.00 -0.45 -9.67
N MET A 219 14.89 -0.44 -8.93
CA MET A 219 14.12 -1.65 -8.67
C MET A 219 13.60 -2.25 -9.97
N MET A 220 12.99 -1.45 -10.85
CA MET A 220 12.49 -1.94 -12.14
C MET A 220 13.60 -2.50 -13.02
N GLU A 221 14.77 -1.83 -13.09
CA GLU A 221 15.90 -2.27 -13.92
C GLU A 221 16.59 -3.53 -13.37
N GLN A 222 16.73 -3.64 -12.04
CA GLN A 222 17.40 -4.77 -11.40
C GLN A 222 16.52 -6.02 -11.30
N THR A 223 15.21 -5.84 -11.19
CA THR A 223 14.28 -6.97 -10.96
C THR A 223 13.43 -7.32 -12.15
N ASN A 224 13.39 -6.45 -13.16
CA ASN A 224 12.49 -6.57 -14.31
C ASN A 224 11.01 -6.74 -13.91
N CYS A 225 10.61 -6.28 -12.72
CA CYS A 225 9.22 -6.32 -12.24
C CYS A 225 8.33 -5.41 -13.10
N ASP A 226 7.04 -5.75 -13.17
CA ASP A 226 6.07 -5.06 -14.04
C ASP A 226 5.61 -3.71 -13.46
N GLY A 227 5.73 -3.55 -12.14
CA GLY A 227 5.40 -2.32 -11.43
C GLY A 227 6.11 -2.23 -10.09
N VAL A 228 6.06 -1.04 -9.48
CA VAL A 228 6.66 -0.77 -8.18
C VAL A 228 5.62 -0.27 -7.19
N MET A 229 5.70 -0.74 -5.94
CA MET A 229 4.78 -0.37 -4.88
C MET A 229 5.51 0.43 -3.79
N ILE A 230 5.04 1.65 -3.56
CA ILE A 230 5.63 2.59 -2.63
C ILE A 230 4.87 2.56 -1.30
N GLY A 231 5.57 2.23 -0.21
CA GLY A 231 5.06 2.29 1.14
C GLY A 231 5.59 3.50 1.89
N ARG A 232 6.57 3.29 2.77
CA ARG A 232 7.13 4.33 3.64
C ARG A 232 7.66 5.56 2.90
N GLY A 233 8.10 5.41 1.65
CA GLY A 233 8.53 6.55 0.83
C GLY A 233 7.42 7.55 0.51
N ALA A 234 6.14 7.14 0.61
CA ALA A 234 5.00 8.04 0.45
C ALA A 234 4.58 8.74 1.75
N GLN A 235 5.02 8.28 2.93
CA GLN A 235 4.66 8.88 4.21
C GLN A 235 5.17 10.32 4.31
N GLY A 236 4.23 11.28 4.38
CA GLY A 236 4.55 12.70 4.34
C GLY A 236 5.11 13.19 2.99
N ASN A 237 5.08 12.36 1.98
CA ASN A 237 5.58 12.68 0.64
C ASN A 237 4.67 12.11 -0.46
N PRO A 238 3.42 12.55 -0.59
CA PRO A 238 2.56 12.11 -1.68
C PRO A 238 3.12 12.50 -3.07
N TRP A 239 3.96 13.53 -3.16
CA TRP A 239 4.61 13.98 -4.39
C TRP A 239 5.54 12.94 -5.01
N ILE A 240 5.94 11.90 -4.28
CA ILE A 240 6.84 10.86 -4.79
C ILE A 240 6.31 10.20 -6.07
N PHE A 241 5.00 10.08 -6.22
CA PHE A 241 4.37 9.49 -7.42
C PHE A 241 4.62 10.36 -8.65
N HIS A 242 4.40 11.67 -8.53
CA HIS A 242 4.71 12.63 -9.59
C HIS A 242 6.22 12.69 -9.88
N GLN A 243 7.05 12.69 -8.83
CA GLN A 243 8.49 12.73 -8.96
C GLN A 243 9.04 11.51 -9.72
N ILE A 244 8.55 10.30 -9.39
CA ILE A 244 8.93 9.06 -10.10
C ILE A 244 8.54 9.14 -11.57
N LYS A 245 7.29 9.53 -11.89
CA LYS A 245 6.83 9.65 -13.27
C LYS A 245 7.68 10.62 -14.07
N THR A 246 7.89 11.82 -13.55
CA THR A 246 8.73 12.84 -14.20
C THR A 246 10.16 12.33 -14.42
N TYR A 247 10.73 11.67 -13.43
CA TYR A 247 12.07 11.12 -13.56
C TYR A 247 12.18 10.01 -14.63
N LEU A 248 11.20 9.11 -14.68
CA LEU A 248 11.17 8.05 -15.70
C LEU A 248 10.97 8.60 -17.11
N GLU A 249 10.24 9.69 -17.26
CA GLU A 249 9.97 10.33 -18.55
C GLU A 249 11.15 11.22 -19.02
N THR A 250 11.74 12.00 -18.12
CA THR A 250 12.68 13.06 -18.46
C THR A 250 14.13 12.78 -18.06
N GLY A 251 14.35 11.84 -17.12
CA GLY A 251 15.64 11.62 -16.48
C GLY A 251 16.01 12.68 -15.42
N MET A 252 15.14 13.66 -15.17
CA MET A 252 15.38 14.72 -14.18
C MET A 252 14.52 14.49 -12.93
N VAL A 253 15.16 14.54 -11.76
CA VAL A 253 14.45 14.50 -10.49
C VAL A 253 13.86 15.88 -10.22
N PRO A 254 12.53 16.00 -10.06
CA PRO A 254 11.91 17.26 -9.67
C PRO A 254 12.43 17.76 -8.32
N GLU A 255 12.49 19.06 -8.17
CA GLU A 255 12.85 19.67 -6.88
C GLU A 255 11.87 19.27 -5.77
N LYS A 256 12.41 19.20 -4.55
CA LYS A 256 11.59 18.97 -3.36
C LYS A 256 10.61 20.15 -3.20
N PRO A 257 9.33 19.90 -2.85
CA PRO A 257 8.36 20.97 -2.64
C PRO A 257 8.88 22.03 -1.65
N PRO A 258 8.69 23.33 -1.92
CA PRO A 258 9.03 24.36 -0.93
C PRO A 258 8.20 24.18 0.33
N PHE A 259 8.73 24.60 1.49
CA PHE A 259 8.07 24.37 2.78
C PHE A 259 6.66 24.99 2.84
N SER A 260 6.42 26.11 2.17
CA SER A 260 5.09 26.72 2.06
C SER A 260 4.05 25.81 1.37
N GLU A 261 4.47 25.01 0.39
CA GLU A 261 3.60 24.02 -0.24
C GLU A 261 3.32 22.84 0.70
N VAL A 262 4.33 22.42 1.45
CA VAL A 262 4.16 21.38 2.48
C VAL A 262 3.16 21.82 3.53
N CYS A 263 3.24 23.06 4.00
CA CYS A 263 2.28 23.62 4.95
C CYS A 263 0.85 23.60 4.39
N ARG A 264 0.66 24.04 3.14
CA ARG A 264 -0.65 23.97 2.47
C ARG A 264 -1.19 22.53 2.38
N MET A 265 -0.31 21.57 2.06
CA MET A 265 -0.68 20.15 1.99
C MET A 265 -1.08 19.61 3.36
N ILE A 266 -0.36 19.95 4.43
CA ILE A 266 -0.69 19.56 5.81
C ILE A 266 -2.08 20.07 6.18
N LEU A 267 -2.36 21.36 5.95
CA LEU A 267 -3.65 21.97 6.28
C LEU A 267 -4.79 21.36 5.46
N ARG A 268 -4.56 21.13 4.17
CA ARG A 268 -5.52 20.45 3.30
C ARG A 268 -5.81 19.03 3.77
N HIS A 269 -4.77 18.26 4.06
CA HIS A 269 -4.92 16.88 4.57
C HIS A 269 -5.70 16.86 5.88
N ALA A 270 -5.42 17.80 6.78
CA ALA A 270 -6.15 17.91 8.05
C ALA A 270 -7.65 18.20 7.83
N LYS A 271 -8.02 19.11 6.93
CA LYS A 271 -9.43 19.35 6.56
C LYS A 271 -10.12 18.07 6.07
N MET A 272 -9.47 17.35 5.16
CA MET A 272 -10.00 16.08 4.64
C MET A 272 -10.15 15.02 5.75
N GLN A 273 -9.21 14.96 6.71
CA GLN A 273 -9.29 14.06 7.86
C GLN A 273 -10.46 14.41 8.79
N ILE A 274 -10.70 15.70 9.01
CA ILE A 274 -11.80 16.19 9.86
C ILE A 274 -13.15 15.90 9.19
N GLU A 275 -13.28 16.19 7.91
CA GLU A 275 -14.48 15.87 7.13
C GLU A 275 -14.81 14.36 7.14
N TRP A 276 -13.76 13.54 7.14
CA TRP A 276 -13.88 12.08 7.11
C TRP A 276 -14.18 11.45 8.46
N LYS A 277 -13.50 11.88 9.54
CA LYS A 277 -13.49 11.19 10.84
C LYS A 277 -13.97 12.05 12.03
N GLY A 278 -14.30 13.32 11.74
CA GLY A 278 -14.53 14.34 12.78
C GLY A 278 -13.21 14.86 13.35
N GLU A 279 -13.25 16.05 13.93
CA GLU A 279 -12.05 16.80 14.35
C GLU A 279 -11.19 16.04 15.38
N LYS A 280 -11.79 15.55 16.45
CA LYS A 280 -11.05 14.86 17.52
C LYS A 280 -10.21 13.68 17.04
N ARG A 281 -10.78 12.85 16.15
CA ARG A 281 -10.07 11.69 15.59
C ARG A 281 -9.12 12.12 14.47
N GLY A 282 -9.58 12.98 13.57
CA GLY A 282 -8.79 13.49 12.45
C GLY A 282 -7.52 14.18 12.92
N MET A 283 -7.60 15.07 13.90
CA MET A 283 -6.43 15.77 14.43
C MET A 283 -5.45 14.84 15.14
N ARG A 284 -5.94 13.86 15.90
CA ARG A 284 -5.06 12.86 16.53
C ARG A 284 -4.25 12.07 15.51
N GLU A 285 -4.85 11.65 14.41
CA GLU A 285 -4.17 10.92 13.34
C GLU A 285 -3.26 11.86 12.52
N MET A 286 -3.68 13.12 12.33
CA MET A 286 -2.89 14.14 11.64
C MET A 286 -1.54 14.44 12.29
N ARG A 287 -1.40 14.25 13.62
CA ARG A 287 -0.12 14.42 14.34
C ARG A 287 1.01 13.59 13.70
N SER A 288 0.73 12.34 13.36
CA SER A 288 1.70 11.47 12.68
C SER A 288 1.99 11.94 11.25
N HIS A 289 0.95 12.26 10.48
CA HIS A 289 1.11 12.74 9.11
C HIS A 289 1.90 14.05 9.04
N ALA A 290 1.58 15.06 9.86
CA ALA A 290 2.30 16.33 9.88
C ALA A 290 3.77 16.15 10.27
N SER A 291 4.06 15.22 11.18
CA SER A 291 5.43 14.87 11.56
C SER A 291 6.22 14.27 10.39
N TRP A 292 5.60 13.46 9.56
CA TRP A 292 6.24 12.91 8.37
C TRP A 292 6.43 13.97 7.28
N TYR A 293 5.43 14.82 7.02
CA TYR A 293 5.53 15.92 6.04
C TYR A 293 6.67 16.88 6.34
N THR A 294 6.91 17.20 7.61
CA THR A 294 7.95 18.13 8.03
C THR A 294 9.36 17.53 8.09
N ALA A 295 9.49 16.20 7.90
CA ALA A 295 10.78 15.53 7.97
C ALA A 295 11.76 16.07 6.92
N GLY A 296 12.98 16.43 7.37
CA GLY A 296 14.03 16.95 6.49
C GLY A 296 13.87 18.43 6.09
N TYR A 297 12.95 19.16 6.70
CA TYR A 297 12.86 20.63 6.60
C TYR A 297 13.47 21.31 7.83
N PRO A 298 13.90 22.58 7.72
CA PRO A 298 14.36 23.36 8.88
C PRO A 298 13.31 23.34 10.00
N HIS A 299 13.78 23.35 11.24
CA HIS A 299 12.92 23.35 12.46
C HIS A 299 11.99 22.14 12.61
N SER A 300 12.13 21.07 11.82
CA SER A 300 11.26 19.88 11.87
C SER A 300 11.15 19.25 13.27
N ALA A 301 12.21 19.31 14.09
CA ALA A 301 12.18 18.77 15.45
C ALA A 301 11.29 19.60 16.40
N SER A 302 11.28 20.94 16.28
CA SER A 302 10.40 21.82 17.07
C SER A 302 8.94 21.68 16.60
N LEU A 303 8.70 21.59 15.29
CA LEU A 303 7.37 21.35 14.72
C LEU A 303 6.78 20.01 15.20
N ARG A 304 7.56 18.93 15.19
CA ARG A 304 7.11 17.63 15.73
C ARG A 304 6.74 17.69 17.21
N ARG A 305 7.49 18.43 18.01
CA ARG A 305 7.13 18.64 19.44
C ARG A 305 5.82 19.40 19.57
N ALA A 306 5.66 20.50 18.83
CA ALA A 306 4.43 21.28 18.83
C ALA A 306 3.22 20.45 18.38
N MET A 307 3.37 19.62 17.33
CA MET A 307 2.31 18.74 16.84
C MET A 307 1.76 17.76 17.87
N ASN A 308 2.55 17.33 18.85
CA ASN A 308 2.07 16.41 19.88
C ASN A 308 0.96 17.01 20.77
N THR A 309 0.83 18.33 20.85
CA THR A 309 -0.14 19.06 21.65
C THR A 309 -1.29 19.64 20.85
N VAL A 310 -1.24 19.58 19.52
CA VAL A 310 -2.30 20.09 18.63
C VAL A 310 -3.55 19.22 18.74
N GLU A 311 -4.69 19.81 19.05
CA GLU A 311 -5.98 19.12 19.22
C GLU A 311 -7.06 19.61 18.26
N THR A 312 -6.96 20.87 17.76
CA THR A 312 -7.92 21.46 16.84
C THR A 312 -7.28 21.90 15.54
N TYR A 313 -8.12 22.13 14.53
CA TYR A 313 -7.66 22.63 13.24
C TYR A 313 -7.06 24.04 13.35
N GLU A 314 -7.65 24.91 14.16
CA GLU A 314 -7.15 26.28 14.37
C GLU A 314 -5.72 26.28 14.93
N GLN A 315 -5.44 25.42 15.91
CA GLN A 315 -4.06 25.25 16.44
C GLN A 315 -3.07 24.76 15.37
N LEU A 316 -3.53 23.87 14.48
CA LEU A 316 -2.70 23.44 13.36
C LEU A 316 -2.47 24.57 12.36
N GLU A 317 -3.49 25.33 12.05
CA GLU A 317 -3.42 26.47 11.14
C GLU A 317 -2.47 27.54 11.66
N GLU A 318 -2.54 27.89 12.96
CA GLU A 318 -1.58 28.80 13.62
C GLU A 318 -0.14 28.31 13.48
N LEU A 319 0.10 26.99 13.59
CA LEU A 319 1.43 26.41 13.51
C LEU A 319 2.01 26.41 12.08
N PHE A 320 1.15 26.32 11.06
CA PHE A 320 1.55 26.14 9.64
C PHE A 320 1.10 27.28 8.71
N SER A 321 0.43 28.31 9.22
CA SER A 321 0.19 29.55 8.45
C SER A 321 1.49 30.33 8.31
N ILE A 322 1.99 30.41 7.10
CA ILE A 322 3.20 31.17 6.72
C ILE A 322 2.80 32.34 5.84
#